data_a6e3e972603f2329fed8a9fc3c3a61ff
#
_entry.id   a6e3e972603f2329fed8a9fc3c3a61ff
#
_cell.length_a   1.000
_cell.length_b   1.000
_cell.length_c   1.000
_cell.angle_alpha   90.00
_cell.angle_beta   90.00
_cell.angle_gamma   90.00
#
_symmetry.space_group_name_H-M   'P 1'
#
loop_
_entity.id
_entity.type
_entity.pdbx_description
1 polymer ?
#
loop_
_entity_poly.entity_id
_entity_poly.type
_entity_poly.pdbx_seq_one_letter_code
_entity_poly.pdbx_strand_id
1 'polypeptide(L)'
;MPVSEDIECMISRDCDSRLFERDVAAVNEWLESGKMFHIIRDHPGGHMWEINAGMWGCRGGFIPDIKDQIEDYMASRGDFDRSIDQCFLRDIIYPKAKESLLSHDEYFGFESSTHIKRDRKLDDYAFIGEPFDENDNQIHNHRDMIRQRY
;
A
#
# COMPACT_ATOMS: atom_id res chain seq x y z
N MET A 1 -3.02 5.57 -14.32
CA MET A 1 -3.76 6.83 -14.54
C MET A 1 -2.98 7.93 -13.84
N PRO A 2 -2.69 9.05 -14.51
CA PRO A 2 -2.04 10.15 -13.81
C PRO A 2 -2.99 10.65 -12.71
N VAL A 3 -2.43 10.96 -11.56
CA VAL A 3 -3.20 11.62 -10.49
C VAL A 3 -3.36 13.07 -10.89
N SER A 4 -4.37 13.34 -11.73
CA SER A 4 -4.65 14.67 -12.26
C SER A 4 -5.17 15.60 -11.16
N GLU A 5 -5.13 16.91 -11.42
CA GLU A 5 -5.70 17.91 -10.52
C GLU A 5 -7.22 17.74 -10.28
N ASP A 6 -7.91 17.02 -11.18
CA ASP A 6 -9.34 16.72 -11.08
C ASP A 6 -9.67 15.58 -10.11
N ILE A 7 -8.66 14.86 -9.60
CA ILE A 7 -8.81 13.75 -8.67
C ILE A 7 -8.36 14.21 -7.28
N GLU A 8 -9.25 14.14 -6.30
CA GLU A 8 -8.93 14.54 -4.93
C GLU A 8 -7.87 13.62 -4.30
N CYS A 9 -8.02 12.32 -4.45
CA CYS A 9 -7.03 11.33 -4.03
C CYS A 9 -7.14 10.04 -4.85
N MET A 10 -6.06 9.29 -4.92
CA MET A 10 -5.97 7.95 -5.49
C MET A 10 -5.59 6.96 -4.38
N ILE A 11 -6.24 5.81 -4.35
CA ILE A 11 -5.93 4.69 -3.48
C ILE A 11 -5.73 3.45 -4.36
N SER A 12 -4.58 2.81 -4.24
CA SER A 12 -4.28 1.55 -4.91
C SER A 12 -4.57 0.37 -3.99
N ARG A 13 -5.37 -0.58 -4.47
CA ARG A 13 -5.64 -1.85 -3.79
C ARG A 13 -5.64 -2.98 -4.80
N ASP A 14 -5.18 -4.15 -4.38
CA ASP A 14 -5.24 -5.37 -5.18
C ASP A 14 -6.70 -5.80 -5.36
N CYS A 15 -7.07 -6.22 -6.57
CA CYS A 15 -8.45 -6.54 -6.91
C CYS A 15 -8.94 -7.86 -6.30
N ASP A 16 -8.05 -8.70 -5.82
CA ASP A 16 -8.34 -9.93 -5.08
C ASP A 16 -8.43 -9.72 -3.56
N SER A 17 -8.19 -8.50 -3.08
CA SER A 17 -8.37 -8.17 -1.66
C SER A 17 -9.80 -7.72 -1.33
N ARG A 18 -10.13 -7.67 -0.03
CA ARG A 18 -11.39 -7.15 0.48
C ARG A 18 -11.16 -5.95 1.37
N LEU A 19 -12.00 -4.92 1.18
CA LEU A 19 -11.98 -3.74 2.04
C LEU A 19 -12.77 -4.03 3.32
N PHE A 20 -12.22 -3.65 4.46
CA PHE A 20 -12.87 -3.76 5.74
C PHE A 20 -12.57 -2.56 6.64
N GLU A 21 -13.17 -2.54 7.84
CA GLU A 21 -13.15 -1.34 8.70
C GLU A 21 -11.75 -0.86 9.07
N ARG A 22 -10.75 -1.75 9.18
CA ARG A 22 -9.36 -1.35 9.44
C ARG A 22 -8.75 -0.55 8.29
N ASP A 23 -9.04 -0.95 7.04
CA ASP A 23 -8.60 -0.21 5.85
C ASP A 23 -9.25 1.17 5.81
N VAL A 24 -10.56 1.22 6.01
CA VAL A 24 -11.32 2.49 6.08
C VAL A 24 -10.76 3.41 7.17
N ALA A 25 -10.48 2.87 8.36
CA ALA A 25 -9.91 3.65 9.45
C ALA A 25 -8.52 4.23 9.11
N ALA A 26 -7.64 3.41 8.50
CA ALA A 26 -6.31 3.86 8.08
C ALA A 26 -6.37 4.95 6.99
N VAL A 27 -7.27 4.80 6.02
CA VAL A 27 -7.49 5.79 4.96
C VAL A 27 -8.04 7.09 5.54
N ASN A 28 -9.03 7.04 6.43
CA ASN A 28 -9.59 8.23 7.07
C ASN A 28 -8.53 8.99 7.88
N GLU A 29 -7.71 8.28 8.66
CA GLU A 29 -6.60 8.90 9.41
C GLU A 29 -5.61 9.60 8.46
N TRP A 30 -5.29 8.99 7.32
CA TRP A 30 -4.49 9.65 6.30
C TRP A 30 -5.15 10.90 5.73
N LEU A 31 -6.42 10.83 5.37
CA LEU A 31 -7.15 11.98 4.81
C LEU A 31 -7.21 13.16 5.82
N GLU A 32 -7.38 12.87 7.10
CA GLU A 32 -7.39 13.87 8.19
C GLU A 32 -5.99 14.44 8.48
N SER A 33 -4.93 13.66 8.25
CA SER A 33 -3.55 14.08 8.55
C SER A 33 -3.00 15.21 7.69
N GLY A 34 -3.63 15.47 6.54
CA GLY A 34 -3.13 16.41 5.53
C GLY A 34 -1.88 15.96 4.78
N LYS A 35 -1.39 14.75 5.03
CA LYS A 35 -0.24 14.19 4.31
C LYS A 35 -0.57 13.88 2.87
N MET A 36 0.43 14.00 1.98
CA MET A 36 0.25 13.80 0.54
C MET A 36 0.20 12.32 0.16
N PHE A 37 0.94 11.47 0.89
CA PHE A 37 1.03 10.03 0.63
C PHE A 37 0.57 9.20 1.81
N HIS A 38 0.05 8.02 1.48
CA HIS A 38 -0.33 6.98 2.41
C HIS A 38 0.28 5.63 2.01
N ILE A 39 0.83 4.90 2.97
CA ILE A 39 1.36 3.55 2.79
C ILE A 39 0.85 2.67 3.93
N ILE A 40 0.51 1.41 3.62
CA ILE A 40 0.09 0.42 4.60
C ILE A 40 1.00 -0.80 4.51
N ARG A 41 1.50 -1.28 5.67
CA ARG A 41 2.26 -2.53 5.83
C ARG A 41 1.67 -3.31 6.99
N ASP A 42 0.69 -4.13 6.68
CA ASP A 42 -0.14 -4.84 7.66
C ASP A 42 0.09 -6.37 7.68
N HIS A 43 1.13 -6.85 6.98
CA HIS A 43 1.48 -8.28 6.95
C HIS A 43 3.00 -8.49 6.96
N PRO A 44 3.54 -9.38 7.85
CA PRO A 44 4.98 -9.52 8.06
C PRO A 44 5.75 -10.19 6.93
N GLY A 45 5.08 -10.86 5.99
CA GLY A 45 5.70 -11.54 4.86
C GLY A 45 5.18 -11.07 3.50
N GLY A 46 3.98 -10.48 3.46
CA GLY A 46 3.37 -9.99 2.21
C GLY A 46 3.69 -8.53 1.88
N HIS A 47 4.01 -7.72 2.90
CA HIS A 47 4.20 -6.27 2.74
C HIS A 47 5.64 -5.84 3.04
N MET A 48 6.63 -6.60 2.56
CA MET A 48 8.05 -6.41 2.90
C MET A 48 8.74 -5.24 2.20
N TRP A 49 8.09 -4.61 1.24
CA TRP A 49 8.66 -3.48 0.52
C TRP A 49 8.34 -2.17 1.24
N GLU A 50 9.19 -1.17 1.04
CA GLU A 50 8.97 0.19 1.55
C GLU A 50 7.61 0.75 1.10
N ILE A 51 7.20 0.42 -0.12
CA ILE A 51 5.89 0.70 -0.70
C ILE A 51 5.43 -0.51 -1.51
N ASN A 52 4.24 -1.02 -1.24
CA ASN A 52 3.68 -2.19 -1.93
C ASN A 52 2.60 -1.76 -2.92
N ALA A 53 2.54 -2.38 -4.11
CA ALA A 53 1.72 -1.95 -5.23
C ALA A 53 0.23 -1.76 -4.87
N GLY A 54 -0.36 -2.72 -4.15
CA GLY A 54 -1.76 -2.66 -3.71
C GLY A 54 -1.99 -1.94 -2.38
N MET A 55 -0.99 -1.24 -1.81
CA MET A 55 -1.05 -0.80 -0.41
C MET A 55 -0.62 0.66 -0.22
N TRP A 56 -0.98 1.54 -1.16
CA TRP A 56 -0.62 2.95 -1.08
C TRP A 56 -1.70 3.87 -1.63
N GLY A 57 -1.53 5.15 -1.41
CA GLY A 57 -2.37 6.19 -1.97
C GLY A 57 -1.63 7.52 -2.04
N CYS A 58 -2.13 8.44 -2.86
CA CYS A 58 -1.66 9.82 -2.87
C CYS A 58 -2.79 10.80 -3.20
N ARG A 59 -2.60 12.06 -2.78
CA ARG A 59 -3.51 13.15 -3.14
C ARG A 59 -3.33 13.55 -4.60
N GLY A 60 -4.40 14.07 -5.21
CA GLY A 60 -4.41 14.52 -6.58
C GLY A 60 -3.40 15.63 -6.86
N GLY A 61 -2.92 15.68 -8.10
CA GLY A 61 -1.96 16.70 -8.56
C GLY A 61 -0.51 16.53 -8.07
N PHE A 62 -0.22 15.57 -7.16
CA PHE A 62 1.13 15.47 -6.59
C PHE A 62 2.15 14.76 -7.47
N ILE A 63 1.70 13.92 -8.39
CA ILE A 63 2.56 13.27 -9.39
C ILE A 63 1.98 13.51 -10.79
N PRO A 64 2.01 14.75 -11.30
CA PRO A 64 1.35 15.10 -12.57
C PRO A 64 1.97 14.41 -13.77
N ASP A 65 3.27 14.10 -13.70
CA ASP A 65 4.09 13.48 -14.75
C ASP A 65 4.29 11.96 -14.55
N ILE A 66 3.45 11.30 -13.74
CA ILE A 66 3.63 9.86 -13.42
C ILE A 66 3.66 8.97 -14.66
N LYS A 67 2.91 9.33 -15.70
CA LYS A 67 2.90 8.57 -16.95
C LYS A 67 4.26 8.61 -17.62
N ASP A 68 4.84 9.78 -17.75
CA ASP A 68 6.16 9.97 -18.40
C ASP A 68 7.24 9.25 -17.57
N GLN A 69 7.17 9.34 -16.23
CA GLN A 69 8.09 8.63 -15.34
C GLN A 69 7.97 7.10 -15.47
N ILE A 70 6.78 6.55 -15.66
CA ILE A 70 6.59 5.11 -15.91
C ILE A 70 7.21 4.72 -17.25
N GLU A 71 6.93 5.48 -18.32
CA GLU A 71 7.46 5.22 -19.66
C GLU A 71 9.00 5.27 -19.66
N ASP A 72 9.61 6.28 -19.06
CA ASP A 72 11.06 6.42 -18.93
C ASP A 72 11.68 5.28 -18.10
N TYR A 73 11.04 4.92 -16.99
CA TYR A 73 11.53 3.84 -16.14
C TYR A 73 11.49 2.49 -16.87
N MET A 74 10.39 2.19 -17.55
CA MET A 74 10.26 0.99 -18.38
C MET A 74 11.30 0.95 -19.50
N ALA A 75 11.51 2.07 -20.22
CA ALA A 75 12.50 2.17 -21.29
C ALA A 75 13.95 1.94 -20.79
N SER A 76 14.26 2.39 -19.56
CA SER A 76 15.61 2.27 -18.97
C SER A 76 15.95 0.84 -18.53
N ARG A 77 14.96 0.00 -18.24
CA ARG A 77 15.16 -1.35 -17.68
C ARG A 77 15.38 -2.43 -18.73
N GLY A 78 14.81 -2.30 -19.91
CA GLY A 78 14.99 -3.25 -21.03
C GLY A 78 14.32 -4.63 -20.85
N ASP A 79 14.10 -5.09 -19.64
CA ASP A 79 13.42 -6.35 -19.29
C ASP A 79 12.19 -6.08 -18.43
N PHE A 80 11.07 -6.70 -18.81
CA PHE A 80 9.80 -6.64 -18.06
C PHE A 80 9.65 -7.89 -17.21
N ASP A 81 10.13 -7.85 -15.98
CA ASP A 81 9.81 -8.88 -15.02
C ASP A 81 8.51 -8.56 -14.25
N ARG A 82 7.98 -9.55 -13.54
CA ARG A 82 6.71 -9.43 -12.79
C ARG A 82 6.76 -8.38 -11.67
N SER A 83 7.94 -7.94 -11.25
CA SER A 83 8.13 -7.00 -10.14
C SER A 83 8.45 -5.58 -10.59
N ILE A 84 8.31 -5.25 -11.87
CA ILE A 84 8.71 -3.94 -12.42
C ILE A 84 7.90 -2.79 -11.81
N ASP A 85 6.62 -3.00 -11.56
CA ASP A 85 5.74 -2.06 -10.88
C ASP A 85 6.20 -1.79 -9.45
N GLN A 86 6.54 -2.84 -8.74
CA GLN A 86 7.05 -2.80 -7.37
C GLN A 86 8.41 -2.08 -7.31
N CYS A 87 9.29 -2.35 -8.27
CA CYS A 87 10.58 -1.66 -8.39
C CYS A 87 10.38 -0.17 -8.71
N PHE A 88 9.46 0.17 -9.63
CA PHE A 88 9.13 1.57 -9.93
C PHE A 88 8.63 2.31 -8.69
N LEU A 89 7.74 1.72 -7.93
CA LEU A 89 7.21 2.32 -6.71
C LEU A 89 8.33 2.57 -5.69
N ARG A 90 9.22 1.60 -5.47
CA ARG A 90 10.35 1.73 -4.55
C ARG A 90 11.36 2.80 -5.01
N ASP A 91 11.73 2.78 -6.29
CA ASP A 91 12.85 3.59 -6.80
C ASP A 91 12.44 5.04 -7.11
N ILE A 92 11.19 5.25 -7.54
CA ILE A 92 10.70 6.55 -8.04
C ILE A 92 9.68 7.19 -7.10
N ILE A 93 8.68 6.42 -6.63
CA ILE A 93 7.56 6.99 -5.87
C ILE A 93 7.92 7.11 -4.38
N TYR A 94 8.50 6.09 -3.77
CA TYR A 94 8.79 6.09 -2.34
C TYR A 94 9.73 7.23 -1.89
N PRO A 95 10.82 7.60 -2.62
CA PRO A 95 11.63 8.75 -2.26
C PRO A 95 10.83 10.06 -2.18
N LYS A 96 9.87 10.26 -3.09
CA LYS A 96 8.96 11.42 -3.07
C LYS A 96 7.94 11.32 -1.94
N ALA A 97 7.40 10.11 -1.72
CA ALA A 97 6.40 9.88 -0.69
C ALA A 97 6.92 10.25 0.72
N LYS A 98 8.18 9.98 1.03
CA LYS A 98 8.80 10.28 2.33
C LYS A 98 8.73 11.75 2.73
N GLU A 99 8.62 12.66 1.78
CA GLU A 99 8.56 14.10 2.07
C GLU A 99 7.27 14.50 2.80
N SER A 100 6.16 13.79 2.53
CA SER A 100 4.87 14.04 3.17
C SER A 100 4.04 12.75 3.27
N LEU A 101 4.43 11.83 4.14
CA LEU A 101 3.90 10.50 4.28
C LEU A 101 3.19 10.30 5.62
N LEU A 102 2.00 9.67 5.59
CA LEU A 102 1.46 8.91 6.70
C LEU A 102 1.63 7.41 6.37
N SER A 103 2.42 6.71 7.16
CA SER A 103 2.65 5.28 7.06
C SER A 103 1.97 4.56 8.20
N HIS A 104 1.16 3.54 7.86
CA HIS A 104 0.66 2.56 8.81
C HIS A 104 1.52 1.30 8.68
N ASP A 105 2.39 1.05 9.65
CA ASP A 105 3.36 -0.04 9.60
C ASP A 105 3.38 -0.80 10.94
N GLU A 106 3.00 -2.08 10.87
CA GLU A 106 2.96 -2.95 12.05
C GLU A 106 4.27 -3.73 12.26
N TYR A 107 5.18 -3.76 11.27
CA TYR A 107 6.24 -4.76 11.26
C TYR A 107 7.65 -4.28 10.94
N PHE A 108 7.83 -3.24 10.12
CA PHE A 108 9.14 -2.98 9.49
C PHE A 108 9.84 -1.71 9.98
N GLY A 109 9.11 -0.61 10.17
CA GLY A 109 9.69 0.63 10.69
C GLY A 109 10.69 1.30 9.72
N PHE A 110 10.40 1.29 8.41
CA PHE A 110 11.23 1.97 7.42
C PHE A 110 11.31 3.49 7.63
N GLU A 111 10.27 4.06 8.24
CA GLU A 111 10.17 5.45 8.67
C GLU A 111 9.35 5.55 9.96
N SER A 112 9.15 6.76 10.49
CA SER A 112 8.20 6.99 11.57
C SER A 112 6.78 6.64 11.11
N SER A 113 6.12 5.71 11.78
CA SER A 113 4.84 5.14 11.38
C SER A 113 3.81 5.17 12.52
N THR A 114 2.56 4.99 12.15
CA THR A 114 1.41 4.83 13.03
C THR A 114 0.95 3.36 12.97
N HIS A 115 0.47 2.83 14.09
CA HIS A 115 -0.16 1.52 14.14
C HIS A 115 -1.64 1.61 13.81
N ILE A 116 -2.18 0.60 13.12
CA ILE A 116 -3.61 0.51 12.84
C ILE A 116 -4.34 0.06 14.10
N LYS A 117 -5.13 0.97 14.68
CA LYS A 117 -5.80 0.81 15.96
C LYS A 117 -6.95 -0.21 15.92
N ARG A 118 -6.66 -1.50 15.94
CA ARG A 118 -7.70 -2.53 16.11
C ARG A 118 -7.16 -3.79 16.75
N ASP A 119 -8.00 -4.47 17.55
CA ASP A 119 -7.66 -5.77 18.10
C ASP A 119 -7.72 -6.84 17.00
N ARG A 120 -6.56 -7.30 16.56
CA ARG A 120 -6.44 -8.32 15.51
C ARG A 120 -7.13 -9.63 15.86
N LYS A 121 -7.26 -9.97 17.14
CA LYS A 121 -7.94 -11.21 17.57
C LYS A 121 -9.42 -11.17 17.28
N LEU A 122 -10.06 -9.99 17.37
CA LEU A 122 -11.46 -9.82 17.02
C LEU A 122 -11.71 -10.02 15.52
N ASP A 123 -10.68 -9.80 14.69
CA ASP A 123 -10.74 -9.96 13.23
C ASP A 123 -10.17 -11.30 12.75
N ASP A 124 -9.94 -12.24 13.66
CA ASP A 124 -9.27 -13.52 13.36
C ASP A 124 -7.95 -13.31 12.59
N TYR A 125 -7.18 -12.29 12.98
CA TYR A 125 -5.90 -11.91 12.36
C TYR A 125 -5.98 -11.53 10.88
N ALA A 126 -7.15 -11.17 10.37
CA ALA A 126 -7.29 -10.57 9.04
C ALA A 126 -6.37 -9.35 8.88
N PHE A 127 -5.89 -9.10 7.69
CA PHE A 127 -5.00 -7.98 7.39
C PHE A 127 -5.43 -7.24 6.13
N ILE A 128 -5.08 -5.98 6.04
CA ILE A 128 -5.38 -5.16 4.86
C ILE A 128 -4.57 -5.70 3.68
N GLY A 129 -5.22 -5.92 2.53
CA GLY A 129 -4.59 -6.54 1.36
C GLY A 129 -4.56 -8.07 1.41
N GLU A 130 -5.33 -8.71 2.30
CA GLU A 130 -5.47 -10.17 2.33
C GLU A 130 -6.10 -10.66 1.02
N PRO A 131 -5.45 -11.61 0.29
CA PRO A 131 -5.99 -12.11 -0.97
C PRO A 131 -7.08 -13.18 -0.76
N PHE A 132 -8.08 -13.15 -1.64
CA PHE A 132 -9.19 -14.09 -1.70
C PHE A 132 -9.34 -14.66 -3.11
N ASP A 133 -9.85 -15.89 -3.21
CA ASP A 133 -10.21 -16.50 -4.50
C ASP A 133 -11.57 -15.99 -5.01
N GLU A 134 -11.98 -16.46 -6.18
CA GLU A 134 -13.26 -16.10 -6.82
C GLU A 134 -14.50 -16.57 -6.05
N ASN A 135 -14.36 -17.42 -5.03
CA ASN A 135 -15.41 -17.92 -4.16
C ASN A 135 -15.36 -17.29 -2.76
N ASP A 136 -14.60 -16.22 -2.58
CA ASP A 136 -14.36 -15.55 -1.30
C ASP A 136 -13.64 -16.41 -0.25
N ASN A 137 -12.90 -17.43 -0.66
CA ASN A 137 -12.04 -18.17 0.25
C ASN A 137 -10.67 -17.50 0.34
N GLN A 138 -10.09 -17.50 1.53
CA GLN A 138 -8.72 -17.03 1.74
C GLN A 138 -7.72 -17.86 0.94
N ILE A 139 -6.84 -17.19 0.22
CA ILE A 139 -5.73 -17.83 -0.48
C ILE A 139 -4.55 -17.90 0.50
N HIS A 140 -4.16 -19.11 0.89
CA HIS A 140 -3.04 -19.39 1.78
C HIS A 140 -3.25 -19.09 3.29
N ASN A 141 -2.37 -19.66 4.10
CA ASN A 141 -2.36 -19.49 5.56
C ASN A 141 -1.61 -18.22 6.00
N HIS A 142 -1.83 -17.10 5.34
CA HIS A 142 -1.14 -15.84 5.66
C HIS A 142 -1.41 -15.37 7.08
N ARG A 143 -2.59 -15.60 7.61
CA ARG A 143 -2.95 -15.25 9.00
C ARG A 143 -2.10 -15.99 10.03
N ASP A 144 -1.59 -17.17 9.72
CA ASP A 144 -0.76 -17.93 10.66
C ASP A 144 0.57 -17.22 10.95
N MET A 145 1.14 -16.52 9.98
CA MET A 145 2.33 -15.70 10.20
C MET A 145 2.07 -14.54 11.19
N ILE A 146 0.86 -14.00 11.18
CA ILE A 146 0.45 -12.96 12.12
C ILE A 146 0.19 -13.59 13.49
N ARG A 147 -0.57 -14.70 13.59
CA ARG A 147 -0.86 -15.41 14.84
C ARG A 147 0.37 -15.81 15.62
N GLN A 148 1.46 -16.19 14.93
CA GLN A 148 2.72 -16.56 15.58
C GLN A 148 3.46 -15.40 16.25
N ARG A 149 3.09 -14.14 15.98
CA ARG A 149 3.72 -12.95 16.54
C ARG A 149 2.93 -12.33 17.71
N TYR A 150 1.71 -12.82 17.96
CA TYR A 150 0.80 -12.37 19.02
C TYR A 150 0.47 -13.51 19.99
#